data_3fa834f2b60c7120c28454b885fc6337
#
_entry.id   3fa834f2b60c7120c28454b885fc6337
#
_cell.length_a   1.000
_cell.length_b   1.000
_cell.length_c   1.000
_cell.angle_alpha   90.00
_cell.angle_beta   90.00
_cell.angle_gamma   90.00
#
_symmetry.space_group_name_H-M   'P 1'
#
loop_
_entity.id
_entity.type
_entity.pdbx_description
1 polymer ?
#
loop_
_entity_poly.entity_id
_entity_poly.type
_entity_poly.pdbx_seq_one_letter_code
_entity_poly.pdbx_strand_id
1 'polypeptide(L)'
;MSAIGIMACSISHDMRHSLTAIYANAELLERHDICASVRDDLLLEIQEAVLAMTERIDSLLQFGSNGRNNPLVHERVSLVVEKAVAAVKFHPDGRNVSITVGEFPPAKAVIDVRNLESAIYNLLLNACQAAARSTQVPEVKVHLAEVDERIYVTILDNGPGIPDSVRTTLFDPFVTAGKPNGTGLGLTLARRVAEEHGGSVCLEKSNRERTVFTLSLTKNRFLPLEDLKSGRAGFEICGNRSANCS
;
A
#
# COMPACT_ATOMS: atom_id res chain seq x y z
N MET A 1 0.60 24.95 14.69
CA MET A 1 1.75 24.10 14.30
C MET A 1 1.44 23.56 12.92
N SER A 2 2.38 23.64 11.99
CA SER A 2 2.23 23.06 10.64
C SER A 2 2.07 21.54 10.77
N ALA A 3 1.21 20.92 9.92
CA ALA A 3 1.04 19.46 9.85
C ALA A 3 2.40 18.73 9.75
N ILE A 4 3.36 19.33 9.04
CA ILE A 4 4.75 18.86 8.93
C ILE A 4 5.49 18.83 10.28
N GLY A 5 5.22 19.78 11.18
CA GLY A 5 5.89 19.82 12.50
C GLY A 5 5.41 18.71 13.45
N ILE A 6 4.12 18.40 13.43
CA ILE A 6 3.54 17.27 14.20
C ILE A 6 4.07 15.95 13.67
N MET A 7 4.23 15.85 12.35
CA MET A 7 4.82 14.70 11.64
C MET A 7 6.26 14.41 12.09
N ALA A 8 7.12 15.44 12.03
CA ALA A 8 8.53 15.27 12.38
C ALA A 8 8.67 14.75 13.81
N CYS A 9 7.79 15.16 14.73
CA CYS A 9 7.77 14.64 16.10
C CYS A 9 7.34 13.18 16.19
N SER A 10 6.25 12.78 15.52
CA SER A 10 5.76 11.39 15.55
C SER A 10 6.77 10.42 14.94
N ILE A 11 7.29 10.76 13.77
CA ILE A 11 8.27 9.93 13.07
C ILE A 11 9.59 9.85 13.84
N SER A 12 10.08 10.99 14.40
CA SER A 12 11.28 10.99 15.24
C SER A 12 11.10 10.12 16.48
N HIS A 13 9.91 10.10 17.07
CA HIS A 13 9.55 9.24 18.17
C HIS A 13 9.60 7.76 17.78
N ASP A 14 8.95 7.40 16.68
CA ASP A 14 8.91 6.02 16.21
C ASP A 14 10.27 5.49 15.75
N MET A 15 11.06 6.33 15.07
CA MET A 15 12.45 5.99 14.73
C MET A 15 13.30 5.75 15.98
N ARG A 16 13.11 6.58 17.02
CA ARG A 16 13.81 6.39 18.29
C ARG A 16 13.44 5.08 18.96
N HIS A 17 12.15 4.68 18.91
CA HIS A 17 11.70 3.38 19.43
C HIS A 17 12.37 2.22 18.69
N SER A 18 12.39 2.24 17.36
CA SER A 18 13.05 1.19 16.58
C SER A 18 14.54 1.13 16.87
N LEU A 19 15.23 2.28 16.94
CA LEU A 19 16.66 2.33 17.32
C LEU A 19 16.91 1.79 18.74
N THR A 20 16.03 2.11 19.69
CA THR A 20 16.14 1.59 21.06
C THR A 20 15.99 0.07 21.11
N ALA A 21 15.03 -0.48 20.35
CA ALA A 21 14.85 -1.94 20.24
C ALA A 21 16.08 -2.62 19.60
N ILE A 22 16.60 -2.06 18.50
CA ILE A 22 17.82 -2.57 17.86
C ILE A 22 18.99 -2.56 18.84
N TYR A 23 19.20 -1.45 19.57
CA TYR A 23 20.30 -1.30 20.50
C TYR A 23 20.18 -2.29 21.68
N ALA A 24 18.99 -2.39 22.29
CA ALA A 24 18.76 -3.29 23.43
C ALA A 24 18.95 -4.79 23.03
N ASN A 25 18.43 -5.16 21.86
CA ASN A 25 18.58 -6.54 21.38
C ASN A 25 20.04 -6.85 20.98
N ALA A 26 20.76 -5.88 20.41
CA ALA A 26 22.18 -6.03 20.11
C ALA A 26 23.02 -6.20 21.40
N GLU A 27 22.73 -5.43 22.47
CA GLU A 27 23.39 -5.55 23.77
C GLU A 27 23.11 -6.91 24.43
N LEU A 28 21.87 -7.42 24.29
CA LEU A 28 21.53 -8.77 24.77
C LEU A 28 22.30 -9.86 24.01
N LEU A 29 22.54 -9.68 22.70
CA LEU A 29 23.30 -10.64 21.88
C LEU A 29 24.79 -10.76 22.28
N GLU A 30 25.35 -9.76 22.94
CA GLU A 30 26.73 -9.80 23.48
C GLU A 30 26.88 -10.77 24.67
N ARG A 31 25.76 -11.16 25.29
CA ARG A 31 25.80 -12.09 26.42
C ARG A 31 26.11 -13.51 25.95
N HIS A 32 27.04 -14.16 26.65
CA HIS A 32 27.48 -15.52 26.32
C HIS A 32 26.53 -16.62 26.84
N ASP A 33 25.57 -16.28 27.71
CA ASP A 33 24.67 -17.18 28.39
C ASP A 33 23.30 -17.39 27.73
N ILE A 34 23.07 -16.79 26.54
CA ILE A 34 21.81 -16.95 25.80
C ILE A 34 21.80 -18.22 24.94
N CYS A 35 20.66 -18.93 24.96
CA CYS A 35 20.48 -20.10 24.10
C CYS A 35 20.26 -19.70 22.62
N ALA A 36 20.45 -20.67 21.70
CA ALA A 36 20.36 -20.42 20.28
C ALA A 36 18.99 -19.87 19.86
N SER A 37 17.88 -20.39 20.40
CA SER A 37 16.54 -19.92 20.07
C SER A 37 16.33 -18.46 20.44
N VAL A 38 16.77 -18.03 21.64
CA VAL A 38 16.68 -16.62 22.06
C VAL A 38 17.55 -15.72 21.16
N ARG A 39 18.72 -16.23 20.76
CA ARG A 39 19.58 -15.50 19.82
C ARG A 39 18.88 -15.27 18.47
N ASP A 40 18.23 -16.31 17.94
CA ASP A 40 17.51 -16.24 16.67
C ASP A 40 16.31 -15.26 16.77
N ASP A 41 15.58 -15.29 17.88
CA ASP A 41 14.48 -14.35 18.15
C ASP A 41 14.97 -12.90 18.20
N LEU A 42 16.06 -12.62 18.92
CA LEU A 42 16.65 -11.28 19.01
C LEU A 42 17.14 -10.76 17.65
N LEU A 43 17.74 -11.64 16.83
CA LEU A 43 18.15 -11.29 15.46
C LEU A 43 16.95 -10.96 14.58
N LEU A 44 15.88 -11.74 14.71
CA LEU A 44 14.64 -11.50 13.96
C LEU A 44 14.02 -10.13 14.35
N GLU A 45 13.93 -9.82 15.64
CA GLU A 45 13.42 -8.53 16.12
C GLU A 45 14.27 -7.34 15.62
N ILE A 46 15.60 -7.49 15.57
CA ILE A 46 16.48 -6.46 14.98
C ILE A 46 16.16 -6.27 13.50
N GLN A 47 16.02 -7.36 12.75
CA GLN A 47 15.72 -7.30 11.32
C GLN A 47 14.37 -6.63 11.05
N GLU A 48 13.34 -6.97 11.82
CA GLU A 48 12.02 -6.35 11.73
C GLU A 48 12.06 -4.84 12.05
N ALA A 49 12.81 -4.45 13.08
CA ALA A 49 12.97 -3.04 13.44
C ALA A 49 13.70 -2.23 12.36
N VAL A 50 14.76 -2.80 11.74
CA VAL A 50 15.49 -2.19 10.62
C VAL A 50 14.58 -2.03 9.41
N LEU A 51 13.81 -3.08 9.06
CA LEU A 51 12.88 -3.04 7.93
C LEU A 51 11.82 -1.95 8.13
N ALA A 52 11.19 -1.91 9.31
CA ALA A 52 10.19 -0.90 9.65
C ALA A 52 10.74 0.53 9.56
N MET A 53 12.00 0.77 9.98
CA MET A 53 12.64 2.07 9.82
C MET A 53 12.87 2.43 8.36
N THR A 54 13.37 1.49 7.56
CA THR A 54 13.64 1.70 6.14
C THR A 54 12.35 2.07 5.39
N GLU A 55 11.26 1.35 5.63
CA GLU A 55 9.96 1.64 5.03
C GLU A 55 9.42 3.02 5.41
N ARG A 56 9.62 3.44 6.66
CA ARG A 56 9.23 4.80 7.11
C ARG A 56 10.04 5.88 6.40
N ILE A 57 11.36 5.68 6.28
CA ILE A 57 12.25 6.61 5.57
C ILE A 57 11.85 6.70 4.09
N ASP A 58 11.62 5.58 3.43
CA ASP A 58 11.23 5.53 2.02
C ASP A 58 9.87 6.22 1.79
N SER A 59 8.90 5.97 2.67
CA SER A 59 7.59 6.64 2.64
C SER A 59 7.71 8.15 2.76
N LEU A 60 8.60 8.63 3.64
CA LEU A 60 8.88 10.06 3.81
C LEU A 60 9.57 10.68 2.60
N LEU A 61 10.58 10.01 2.06
CA LEU A 61 11.30 10.47 0.89
C LEU A 61 10.38 10.54 -0.33
N GLN A 62 9.50 9.55 -0.50
CA GLN A 62 8.49 9.56 -1.56
C GLN A 62 7.45 10.66 -1.34
N PHE A 63 7.00 10.88 -0.11
CA PHE A 63 6.06 11.95 0.21
C PHE A 63 6.67 13.34 0.01
N GLY A 64 7.93 13.55 0.42
CA GLY A 64 8.66 14.82 0.30
C GLY A 64 9.21 15.09 -1.11
N SER A 65 9.39 14.05 -1.92
CA SER A 65 9.82 14.24 -3.30
C SER A 65 8.64 14.71 -4.13
N ASN A 66 8.60 16.02 -4.43
CA ASN A 66 7.73 16.54 -5.49
C ASN A 66 8.16 15.91 -6.82
N GLY A 67 7.55 14.75 -7.15
CA GLY A 67 7.70 14.12 -8.45
C GLY A 67 9.14 14.17 -8.99
N ARG A 68 10.09 13.41 -8.39
CA ARG A 68 11.29 13.09 -9.16
C ARG A 68 10.78 12.42 -10.40
N ASN A 69 10.93 13.11 -11.53
CA ASN A 69 10.52 12.63 -12.84
C ASN A 69 11.38 11.41 -13.21
N ASN A 70 11.00 10.24 -12.70
CA ASN A 70 11.50 9.02 -13.29
C ASN A 70 11.02 8.99 -14.74
N PRO A 71 11.82 8.44 -15.66
CA PRO A 71 11.41 8.37 -17.05
C PRO A 71 10.11 7.56 -17.17
N LEU A 72 9.16 8.12 -17.89
CA LEU A 72 7.97 7.39 -18.30
C LEU A 72 8.35 6.43 -19.42
N VAL A 73 7.96 5.17 -19.28
CA VAL A 73 8.23 4.14 -20.27
C VAL A 73 6.94 3.43 -20.65
N HIS A 74 6.87 2.97 -21.90
CA HIS A 74 5.76 2.14 -22.36
C HIS A 74 6.00 0.69 -21.94
N GLU A 75 5.36 0.26 -20.85
CA GLU A 75 5.62 -1.04 -20.22
C GLU A 75 4.30 -1.79 -19.92
N ARG A 76 4.41 -3.11 -19.76
CA ARG A 76 3.30 -3.96 -19.34
C ARG A 76 3.03 -3.78 -17.84
N VAL A 77 1.79 -3.41 -17.50
CA VAL A 77 1.38 -3.22 -16.11
C VAL A 77 1.41 -4.56 -15.34
N SER A 78 1.18 -5.69 -16.02
CA SER A 78 1.29 -7.02 -15.41
C SER A 78 2.67 -7.27 -14.78
N LEU A 79 3.75 -6.86 -15.47
CA LEU A 79 5.12 -7.02 -14.94
C LEU A 79 5.35 -6.20 -13.67
N VAL A 80 4.75 -5.02 -13.58
CA VAL A 80 4.86 -4.16 -12.38
C VAL A 80 4.09 -4.79 -11.22
N VAL A 81 2.89 -5.33 -11.49
CA VAL A 81 2.10 -6.05 -10.48
C VAL A 81 2.84 -7.29 -9.99
N GLU A 82 3.41 -8.09 -10.90
CA GLU A 82 4.17 -9.30 -10.55
C GLU A 82 5.38 -8.98 -9.67
N LYS A 83 6.12 -7.90 -9.96
CA LYS A 83 7.24 -7.43 -9.12
C LYS A 83 6.79 -7.01 -7.73
N ALA A 84 5.71 -6.23 -7.64
CA ALA A 84 5.16 -5.81 -6.36
C ALA A 84 4.67 -7.01 -5.53
N VAL A 85 4.01 -8.00 -6.15
CA VAL A 85 3.60 -9.25 -5.50
C VAL A 85 4.82 -10.03 -5.01
N ALA A 86 5.86 -10.16 -5.82
CA ALA A 86 7.10 -10.81 -5.42
C ALA A 86 7.74 -10.11 -4.21
N ALA A 87 7.82 -8.78 -4.24
CA ALA A 87 8.39 -8.00 -3.14
C ALA A 87 7.61 -8.20 -1.82
N VAL A 88 6.27 -8.14 -1.87
CA VAL A 88 5.42 -8.35 -0.67
C VAL A 88 5.57 -9.76 -0.09
N LYS A 89 5.76 -10.79 -0.92
CA LYS A 89 5.98 -12.16 -0.43
C LYS A 89 7.27 -12.32 0.39
N PHE A 90 8.26 -11.46 0.18
CA PHE A 90 9.49 -11.43 1.01
C PHE A 90 9.31 -10.63 2.31
N HIS A 91 8.31 -9.77 2.38
CA HIS A 91 8.00 -9.00 3.59
C HIS A 91 7.44 -9.93 4.69
N PRO A 92 7.80 -9.73 5.99
CA PRO A 92 7.27 -10.53 7.10
C PRO A 92 5.75 -10.67 7.10
N ASP A 93 5.02 -9.58 6.85
CA ASP A 93 3.56 -9.56 6.80
C ASP A 93 2.97 -10.29 5.58
N GLY A 94 3.77 -10.52 4.54
CA GLY A 94 3.33 -11.21 3.32
C GLY A 94 3.64 -12.71 3.31
N ARG A 95 4.60 -13.16 4.11
CA ARG A 95 5.11 -14.57 4.07
C ARG A 95 4.04 -15.61 4.37
N ASN A 96 3.10 -15.29 5.28
CA ASN A 96 2.08 -16.22 5.76
C ASN A 96 0.69 -15.94 5.13
N VAL A 97 0.65 -15.14 4.07
CA VAL A 97 -0.59 -14.80 3.35
C VAL A 97 -0.62 -15.50 2.00
N SER A 98 -1.72 -16.17 1.71
CA SER A 98 -1.94 -16.75 0.37
C SER A 98 -2.24 -15.64 -0.62
N ILE A 99 -1.30 -15.32 -1.52
CA ILE A 99 -1.51 -14.30 -2.55
C ILE A 99 -1.78 -14.99 -3.88
N THR A 100 -3.02 -14.91 -4.35
CA THR A 100 -3.47 -15.45 -5.63
C THR A 100 -3.50 -14.33 -6.68
N VAL A 101 -2.86 -14.60 -7.80
CA VAL A 101 -2.82 -13.69 -8.95
C VAL A 101 -3.63 -14.31 -10.08
N GLY A 102 -4.61 -13.57 -10.60
CA GLY A 102 -5.41 -14.00 -11.75
C GLY A 102 -4.63 -13.94 -13.07
N GLU A 103 -5.25 -14.37 -14.15
CA GLU A 103 -4.69 -14.15 -15.48
C GLU A 103 -4.66 -12.65 -15.80
N PHE A 104 -3.53 -12.18 -16.29
CA PHE A 104 -3.36 -10.78 -16.62
C PHE A 104 -3.42 -10.55 -18.11
N PRO A 105 -4.24 -9.59 -18.59
CA PRO A 105 -4.18 -9.14 -19.97
C PRO A 105 -2.79 -8.52 -20.25
N PRO A 106 -2.31 -8.56 -21.51
CA PRO A 106 -1.04 -7.94 -21.89
C PRO A 106 -1.13 -6.40 -21.97
N ALA A 107 -1.84 -5.81 -21.02
CA ALA A 107 -2.12 -4.38 -20.94
C ALA A 107 -0.85 -3.55 -20.79
N LYS A 108 -0.62 -2.61 -21.69
CA LYS A 108 0.52 -1.69 -21.69
C LYS A 108 0.05 -0.27 -21.44
N ALA A 109 0.89 0.50 -20.72
CA ALA A 109 0.66 1.91 -20.47
C ALA A 109 1.98 2.70 -20.44
N VAL A 110 1.88 4.02 -20.58
CA VAL A 110 3.01 4.94 -20.38
C VAL A 110 3.08 5.27 -18.89
N ILE A 111 4.04 4.66 -18.20
CA ILE A 111 4.11 4.64 -16.73
C ILE A 111 5.48 4.98 -16.18
N ASP A 112 5.49 5.55 -14.98
CA ASP A 112 6.63 5.52 -14.07
C ASP A 112 6.62 4.17 -13.33
N VAL A 113 7.46 3.25 -13.78
CA VAL A 113 7.50 1.87 -13.27
C VAL A 113 7.78 1.83 -11.76
N ARG A 114 8.70 2.67 -11.26
CA ARG A 114 9.10 2.65 -9.85
C ARG A 114 7.98 3.15 -8.93
N ASN A 115 7.40 4.28 -9.31
CA ASN A 115 6.30 4.86 -8.51
C ASN A 115 5.06 3.97 -8.56
N LEU A 116 4.72 3.39 -9.71
CA LEU A 116 3.59 2.47 -9.83
C LEU A 116 3.82 1.17 -9.04
N GLU A 117 5.03 0.59 -9.10
CA GLU A 117 5.41 -0.58 -8.30
C GLU A 117 5.25 -0.29 -6.80
N SER A 118 5.76 0.86 -6.34
CA SER A 118 5.62 1.28 -4.94
C SER A 118 4.16 1.48 -4.52
N ALA A 119 3.32 2.07 -5.39
CA ALA A 119 1.90 2.25 -5.10
C ALA A 119 1.17 0.91 -4.96
N ILE A 120 1.43 -0.04 -5.86
CA ILE A 120 0.84 -1.38 -5.82
C ILE A 120 1.37 -2.15 -4.61
N TYR A 121 2.68 -2.06 -4.30
CA TYR A 121 3.27 -2.64 -3.11
C TYR A 121 2.59 -2.16 -1.82
N ASN A 122 2.36 -0.85 -1.68
CA ASN A 122 1.68 -0.27 -0.52
C ASN A 122 0.25 -0.81 -0.35
N LEU A 123 -0.50 -0.96 -1.46
CA LEU A 123 -1.84 -1.54 -1.42
C LEU A 123 -1.81 -3.03 -1.04
N LEU A 124 -0.87 -3.80 -1.61
CA LEU A 124 -0.68 -5.21 -1.31
C LEU A 124 -0.25 -5.45 0.14
N LEU A 125 0.70 -4.67 0.64
CA LEU A 125 1.15 -4.78 2.03
C LEU A 125 0.01 -4.47 3.00
N ASN A 126 -0.79 -3.44 2.73
CA ASN A 126 -1.98 -3.14 3.51
C ASN A 126 -2.99 -4.29 3.50
N ALA A 127 -3.20 -4.93 2.36
CA ALA A 127 -4.08 -6.09 2.21
C ALA A 127 -3.55 -7.30 3.00
N CYS A 128 -2.25 -7.60 2.93
CA CYS A 128 -1.63 -8.67 3.70
C CYS A 128 -1.74 -8.44 5.21
N GLN A 129 -1.46 -7.24 5.67
CA GLN A 129 -1.60 -6.84 7.07
C GLN A 129 -3.04 -6.91 7.56
N ALA A 130 -4.03 -6.65 6.69
CA ALA A 130 -5.44 -6.82 7.02
C ALA A 130 -5.82 -8.30 7.07
N ALA A 131 -5.43 -9.08 6.05
CA ALA A 131 -5.70 -10.51 5.96
C ALA A 131 -5.11 -11.30 7.14
N ALA A 132 -3.90 -10.93 7.61
CA ALA A 132 -3.26 -11.55 8.78
C ALA A 132 -4.09 -11.42 10.08
N ARG A 133 -5.03 -10.46 10.14
CA ARG A 133 -5.98 -10.28 11.25
C ARG A 133 -7.31 -10.98 11.04
N SER A 134 -7.46 -11.72 9.95
CA SER A 134 -8.66 -12.52 9.66
C SER A 134 -8.77 -13.70 10.62
N THR A 135 -9.99 -14.14 10.87
CA THR A 135 -10.28 -15.41 11.58
C THR A 135 -10.21 -16.62 10.64
N GLN A 136 -10.06 -16.39 9.34
CA GLN A 136 -9.91 -17.41 8.30
C GLN A 136 -8.44 -17.49 7.87
N VAL A 137 -8.13 -18.42 6.97
CA VAL A 137 -6.82 -18.48 6.32
C VAL A 137 -6.56 -17.15 5.60
N PRO A 138 -5.46 -16.44 5.92
CA PRO A 138 -5.15 -15.15 5.31
C PRO A 138 -5.05 -15.25 3.78
N GLU A 139 -5.88 -14.50 3.08
CA GLU A 139 -5.94 -14.54 1.61
C GLU A 139 -5.98 -13.13 1.02
N VAL A 140 -5.17 -12.92 -0.04
CA VAL A 140 -5.21 -11.72 -0.89
C VAL A 140 -5.34 -12.16 -2.34
N LYS A 141 -6.26 -11.54 -3.09
CA LYS A 141 -6.43 -11.77 -4.53
C LYS A 141 -6.10 -10.52 -5.30
N VAL A 142 -5.37 -10.70 -6.40
CA VAL A 142 -4.97 -9.61 -7.30
C VAL A 142 -5.55 -9.88 -8.67
N HIS A 143 -6.28 -8.91 -9.20
CA HIS A 143 -6.85 -8.94 -10.55
C HIS A 143 -6.36 -7.74 -11.35
N LEU A 144 -6.10 -7.97 -12.62
CA LEU A 144 -5.80 -6.93 -13.59
C LEU A 144 -6.85 -7.00 -14.71
N ALA A 145 -7.47 -5.88 -15.00
CA ALA A 145 -8.42 -5.76 -16.10
C ALA A 145 -8.07 -4.56 -16.97
N GLU A 146 -8.34 -4.70 -18.26
CA GLU A 146 -8.23 -3.63 -19.24
C GLU A 146 -9.63 -3.37 -19.81
N VAL A 147 -10.10 -2.14 -19.66
CA VAL A 147 -11.39 -1.70 -20.19
C VAL A 147 -11.16 -0.37 -20.89
N ASP A 148 -11.41 -0.35 -22.19
CA ASP A 148 -11.17 0.80 -23.07
C ASP A 148 -9.73 1.34 -22.93
N GLU A 149 -9.58 2.62 -22.61
CA GLU A 149 -8.30 3.29 -22.42
C GLU A 149 -7.80 3.24 -20.97
N ARG A 150 -8.37 2.37 -20.12
CA ARG A 150 -8.03 2.26 -18.70
C ARG A 150 -7.59 0.86 -18.32
N ILE A 151 -6.69 0.83 -17.36
CA ILE A 151 -6.23 -0.40 -16.71
C ILE A 151 -6.60 -0.31 -15.23
N TYR A 152 -7.11 -1.40 -14.69
CA TYR A 152 -7.55 -1.54 -13.30
C TYR A 152 -6.76 -2.64 -12.62
N VAL A 153 -6.14 -2.30 -11.49
CA VAL A 153 -5.51 -3.27 -10.58
C VAL A 153 -6.38 -3.36 -9.34
N THR A 154 -7.06 -4.48 -9.16
CA THR A 154 -7.95 -4.73 -8.03
C THR A 154 -7.27 -5.65 -7.03
N ILE A 155 -7.21 -5.22 -5.79
CA ILE A 155 -6.62 -5.97 -4.66
C ILE A 155 -7.72 -6.21 -3.65
N LEU A 156 -7.91 -7.49 -3.30
CA LEU A 156 -8.96 -7.96 -2.43
C LEU A 156 -8.35 -8.74 -1.28
N ASP A 157 -8.66 -8.39 -0.06
CA ASP A 157 -8.28 -9.12 1.15
C ASP A 157 -9.51 -9.64 1.90
N ASN A 158 -9.32 -10.69 2.70
CA ASN A 158 -10.31 -11.27 3.58
C ASN A 158 -10.16 -10.80 5.04
N GLY A 159 -9.59 -9.63 5.26
CA GLY A 159 -9.43 -9.02 6.57
C GLY A 159 -10.74 -8.52 7.19
N PRO A 160 -10.68 -7.96 8.42
CA PRO A 160 -11.84 -7.55 9.19
C PRO A 160 -12.56 -6.31 8.65
N GLY A 161 -12.07 -5.74 7.54
CA GLY A 161 -12.60 -4.52 6.95
C GLY A 161 -12.04 -3.25 7.59
N ILE A 162 -12.53 -2.11 7.10
CA ILE A 162 -12.12 -0.78 7.50
C ILE A 162 -13.27 -0.15 8.32
N PRO A 163 -12.99 0.36 9.53
CA PRO A 163 -13.99 1.05 10.34
C PRO A 163 -14.59 2.25 9.62
N ASP A 164 -15.90 2.45 9.77
CA ASP A 164 -16.64 3.55 9.12
C ASP A 164 -16.06 4.93 9.48
N SER A 165 -15.56 5.06 10.72
CA SER A 165 -15.00 6.31 11.24
C SER A 165 -13.79 6.83 10.47
N VAL A 166 -13.05 5.95 9.76
CA VAL A 166 -11.85 6.34 9.01
C VAL A 166 -12.04 6.29 7.50
N ARG A 167 -13.20 5.83 7.00
CA ARG A 167 -13.40 5.67 5.54
C ARG A 167 -13.33 6.97 4.76
N THR A 168 -13.84 8.05 5.33
CA THR A 168 -13.85 9.38 4.67
C THR A 168 -12.47 10.02 4.59
N THR A 169 -11.58 9.67 5.52
CA THR A 169 -10.23 10.23 5.63
C THR A 169 -9.16 9.20 5.28
N LEU A 170 -9.55 8.04 4.73
CA LEU A 170 -8.69 6.89 4.50
C LEU A 170 -7.43 7.20 3.66
N PHE A 171 -7.57 8.12 2.72
CA PHE A 171 -6.50 8.55 1.83
C PHE A 171 -5.79 9.83 2.30
N ASP A 172 -6.20 10.38 3.44
CA ASP A 172 -5.51 11.55 4.00
C ASP A 172 -4.18 11.12 4.62
N PRO A 173 -3.16 11.97 4.55
CA PRO A 173 -1.86 11.67 5.13
C PRO A 173 -1.99 11.36 6.63
N PHE A 174 -1.23 10.35 7.10
CA PHE A 174 -1.11 9.96 8.54
C PHE A 174 -2.35 9.31 9.16
N VAL A 175 -3.37 9.03 8.39
CA VAL A 175 -4.52 8.26 8.86
C VAL A 175 -4.14 6.79 8.93
N THR A 176 -4.25 6.22 10.14
CA THR A 176 -4.03 4.80 10.40
C THR A 176 -5.28 4.18 11.03
N ALA A 177 -5.76 3.07 10.48
CA ALA A 177 -6.91 2.34 11.03
C ALA A 177 -6.45 1.34 12.12
N GLY A 178 -5.94 1.86 13.26
CA GLY A 178 -5.54 1.02 14.40
C GLY A 178 -4.28 0.17 14.18
N LYS A 179 -3.37 0.62 13.31
CA LYS A 179 -2.05 0.01 13.11
C LYS A 179 -1.01 0.77 13.97
N PRO A 180 -0.45 0.18 15.03
CA PRO A 180 0.49 0.88 15.90
C PRO A 180 1.78 1.29 15.19
N ASN A 181 2.16 0.59 14.12
CA ASN A 181 3.40 0.82 13.37
C ASN A 181 3.19 1.43 11.98
N GLY A 182 1.96 1.82 11.61
CA GLY A 182 1.66 2.37 10.29
C GLY A 182 2.05 3.84 10.17
N THR A 183 2.70 4.24 9.08
CA THR A 183 3.01 5.66 8.79
C THR A 183 1.78 6.47 8.36
N GLY A 184 0.70 5.81 7.92
CA GLY A 184 -0.46 6.46 7.34
C GLY A 184 -0.20 7.16 6.00
N LEU A 185 0.95 6.87 5.36
CA LEU A 185 1.34 7.46 4.07
C LEU A 185 1.10 6.54 2.87
N GLY A 186 1.03 5.23 3.07
CA GLY A 186 0.97 4.27 1.97
C GLY A 186 -0.21 4.46 1.03
N LEU A 187 -1.42 4.67 1.57
CA LEU A 187 -2.63 4.92 0.76
C LEU A 187 -2.60 6.30 0.10
N THR A 188 -2.09 7.31 0.78
CA THR A 188 -1.89 8.68 0.23
C THR A 188 -0.94 8.65 -0.96
N LEU A 189 0.18 7.91 -0.83
CA LEU A 189 1.15 7.74 -1.92
C LEU A 189 0.55 6.96 -3.09
N ALA A 190 -0.18 5.88 -2.83
CA ALA A 190 -0.85 5.12 -3.87
C ALA A 190 -1.87 5.97 -4.64
N ARG A 191 -2.66 6.79 -3.95
CA ARG A 191 -3.60 7.74 -4.56
C ARG A 191 -2.88 8.76 -5.44
N ARG A 192 -1.82 9.41 -4.92
CA ARG A 192 -1.03 10.38 -5.67
C ARG A 192 -0.45 9.79 -6.95
N VAL A 193 0.15 8.59 -6.86
CA VAL A 193 0.71 7.90 -8.03
C VAL A 193 -0.36 7.56 -9.06
N ALA A 194 -1.53 7.09 -8.63
CA ALA A 194 -2.64 6.83 -9.54
C ALA A 194 -3.10 8.12 -10.26
N GLU A 195 -3.23 9.23 -9.54
CA GLU A 195 -3.57 10.55 -10.09
C GLU A 195 -2.51 11.04 -11.09
N GLU A 196 -1.22 10.84 -10.79
CA GLU A 196 -0.11 11.14 -11.71
C GLU A 196 -0.15 10.29 -13.00
N HIS A 197 -0.81 9.13 -12.97
CA HIS A 197 -1.05 8.25 -14.12
C HIS A 197 -2.46 8.43 -14.74
N GLY A 198 -3.13 9.55 -14.44
CA GLY A 198 -4.45 9.87 -14.99
C GLY A 198 -5.59 8.98 -14.47
N GLY A 199 -5.39 8.36 -13.33
CA GLY A 199 -6.36 7.48 -12.71
C GLY A 199 -6.71 7.85 -11.27
N SER A 200 -7.08 6.86 -10.47
CA SER A 200 -7.46 7.03 -9.07
C SER A 200 -7.29 5.74 -8.27
N VAL A 201 -7.31 5.85 -6.96
CA VAL A 201 -7.47 4.70 -6.04
C VAL A 201 -8.79 4.84 -5.31
N CYS A 202 -9.59 3.76 -5.31
CA CYS A 202 -10.90 3.71 -4.66
C CYS A 202 -10.99 2.52 -3.72
N LEU A 203 -11.72 2.72 -2.62
CA LEU A 203 -12.25 1.65 -1.79
C LEU A 203 -13.63 1.26 -2.32
N GLU A 204 -13.72 0.14 -3.05
CA GLU A 204 -14.99 -0.29 -3.65
C GLU A 204 -15.92 -0.95 -2.63
N LYS A 205 -15.33 -1.76 -1.77
CA LYS A 205 -16.08 -2.51 -0.75
C LYS A 205 -15.25 -2.70 0.49
N SER A 206 -15.88 -2.57 1.64
CA SER A 206 -15.27 -2.97 2.90
C SER A 206 -16.37 -3.41 3.86
N ASN A 207 -16.25 -4.65 4.32
CA ASN A 207 -17.09 -5.24 5.36
C ASN A 207 -16.22 -6.17 6.21
N ARG A 208 -16.84 -6.91 7.15
CA ARG A 208 -16.11 -7.82 8.07
C ARG A 208 -15.47 -9.05 7.41
N GLU A 209 -15.71 -9.27 6.12
CA GLU A 209 -15.25 -10.46 5.40
C GLU A 209 -14.32 -10.11 4.24
N ARG A 210 -14.33 -8.85 3.81
CA ARG A 210 -13.66 -8.47 2.56
C ARG A 210 -13.42 -6.98 2.49
N THR A 211 -12.19 -6.61 2.06
CA THR A 211 -11.90 -5.26 1.59
C THR A 211 -11.44 -5.32 0.14
N VAL A 212 -11.87 -4.37 -0.67
CA VAL A 212 -11.53 -4.28 -2.09
C VAL A 212 -11.03 -2.87 -2.40
N PHE A 213 -9.77 -2.77 -2.78
CA PHE A 213 -9.17 -1.57 -3.35
C PHE A 213 -8.96 -1.74 -4.84
N THR A 214 -9.28 -0.71 -5.60
CA THR A 214 -8.99 -0.65 -7.03
C THR A 214 -8.16 0.57 -7.35
N LEU A 215 -6.99 0.34 -7.94
CA LEU A 215 -6.15 1.36 -8.56
C LEU A 215 -6.43 1.36 -10.04
N SER A 216 -6.79 2.52 -10.59
CA SER A 216 -6.96 2.73 -12.03
C SER A 216 -5.85 3.61 -12.58
N LEU A 217 -5.52 3.42 -13.86
CA LEU A 217 -4.62 4.31 -14.61
C LEU A 217 -5.06 4.37 -16.08
N THR A 218 -4.66 5.42 -16.80
CA THR A 218 -4.87 5.52 -18.24
C THR A 218 -3.69 4.90 -19.00
N LYS A 219 -3.96 4.28 -20.16
CA LYS A 219 -2.92 3.75 -21.04
C LYS A 219 -2.00 4.85 -21.56
N ASN A 220 -2.58 6.00 -21.89
CA ASN A 220 -1.90 7.18 -22.40
C ASN A 220 -2.12 8.37 -21.47
N ARG A 221 -1.04 8.92 -20.91
CA ARG A 221 -1.08 10.05 -19.97
C ARG A 221 -1.66 11.36 -20.56
N PHE A 222 -1.88 11.43 -21.86
CA PHE A 222 -2.28 12.64 -22.58
C PHE A 222 -3.77 12.75 -22.87
N LEU A 223 -4.63 11.84 -22.35
CA LEU A 223 -6.07 12.03 -22.49
C LEU A 223 -6.53 13.14 -21.53
N PRO A 224 -7.15 14.23 -22.05
CA PRO A 224 -7.71 15.28 -21.20
C PRO A 224 -8.78 14.70 -20.28
N LEU A 225 -8.87 15.24 -19.08
CA LEU A 225 -9.87 14.87 -18.05
C LEU A 225 -11.35 15.02 -18.54
N GLU A 226 -11.58 15.63 -19.69
CA GLU A 226 -12.91 15.88 -20.25
C GLU A 226 -13.59 14.63 -20.83
N ASP A 227 -12.83 13.63 -21.30
CA ASP A 227 -13.39 12.39 -21.85
C ASP A 227 -13.84 11.38 -20.77
N LEU A 228 -13.60 11.68 -19.52
CA LEU A 228 -13.92 10.85 -18.36
C LEU A 228 -15.42 10.79 -18.02
N LYS A 229 -16.25 11.64 -18.65
CA LYS A 229 -17.70 11.73 -18.32
C LYS A 229 -18.61 10.92 -19.22
N SER A 230 -18.12 10.28 -20.27
CA SER A 230 -18.96 9.61 -21.29
C SER A 230 -18.96 8.08 -21.29
N GLY A 231 -18.18 7.40 -20.48
CA GLY A 231 -18.13 5.93 -20.39
C GLY A 231 -19.29 5.34 -19.59
N ARG A 232 -20.46 5.23 -20.19
CA ARG A 232 -21.55 4.36 -19.70
C ARG A 232 -21.23 2.91 -20.06
N ALA A 233 -20.67 2.16 -19.11
CA ALA A 233 -20.76 0.70 -19.09
C ALA A 233 -20.52 0.17 -17.66
N GLY A 234 -21.56 -0.19 -16.99
CA GLY A 234 -21.78 -1.34 -16.12
C GLY A 234 -20.84 -1.65 -14.94
N PHE A 235 -20.03 -0.72 -14.46
CA PHE A 235 -19.43 -0.75 -13.12
C PHE A 235 -19.75 0.58 -12.46
N GLU A 236 -20.47 0.56 -11.33
CA GLU A 236 -20.68 1.77 -10.54
C GLU A 236 -19.32 2.28 -10.05
N ILE A 237 -18.74 3.15 -10.86
CA ILE A 237 -17.56 3.94 -10.51
C ILE A 237 -17.95 4.77 -9.30
N CYS A 238 -17.10 4.76 -8.30
CA CYS A 238 -17.16 5.56 -7.07
C CYS A 238 -17.59 7.00 -7.35
N GLY A 239 -18.86 7.21 -7.57
CA GLY A 239 -19.52 8.53 -7.70
C GLY A 239 -19.95 8.98 -6.33
N ASN A 240 -19.45 10.12 -5.93
CA ASN A 240 -19.85 10.97 -4.83
C ASN A 240 -21.37 10.88 -4.54
N ARG A 241 -21.79 10.03 -3.63
CA ARG A 241 -23.09 10.20 -2.95
C ARG A 241 -22.83 10.98 -1.66
N SER A 242 -22.76 12.30 -1.80
CA SER A 242 -23.10 13.18 -0.69
C SER A 242 -24.49 12.80 -0.18
N ALA A 243 -24.55 12.41 1.08
CA ALA A 243 -25.76 12.13 1.82
C ALA A 243 -26.72 13.31 1.75
N ASN A 244 -27.92 13.04 1.24
CA ASN A 244 -29.14 13.68 1.68
C ASN A 244 -30.03 12.55 2.18
N CYS A 245 -30.09 12.39 3.50
CA CYS A 245 -31.21 11.80 4.20
C CYS A 245 -31.87 12.91 5.01
N SER A 246 -33.05 13.26 4.59
CA SER A 246 -34.07 13.92 5.42
C SER A 246 -34.64 12.91 6.38
#